data_7a7cf6f58ed9b2f50d5d0429cbf5d2a5
#
_entry.id   7a7cf6f58ed9b2f50d5d0429cbf5d2a5
#
_cell.length_a   1.000
_cell.length_b   1.000
_cell.length_c   1.000
_cell.angle_alpha   90.00
_cell.angle_beta   90.00
_cell.angle_gamma   90.00
#
_symmetry.space_group_name_H-M   'P 1'
#
loop_
_entity.id
_entity.type
_entity.pdbx_description
1 polymer ?
#
loop_
_entity_poly.entity_id
_entity_poly.type
_entity_poly.pdbx_seq_one_letter_code
_entity_poly.pdbx_strand_id
1 'polypeptide(L)'
;MAARVWTIPNMLTVGRILAAPMLLALFLLFERSTAAPFALALFVVAALTDFVDGWIARRFDMGSAVGRMLDPIADKAMVIVCLMLLMALHADPALPWELSLPAVLIALREVLVSGLREFLGAVKLSVTQLAKWKTTAQLVAVGLLLAALPGAFGPALYPLGIGLLWIAAVLTLLSGWDYFRKGVAHIAAREE
;
A
#
# COMPACT_ATOMS: atom_id res chain seq x y z
N MET A 1 -23.44 1.92 -24.72
CA MET A 1 -22.62 3.03 -24.14
C MET A 1 -21.22 2.49 -23.93
N ALA A 2 -20.23 2.96 -24.70
CA ALA A 2 -18.83 2.58 -24.49
C ALA A 2 -18.41 3.04 -23.09
N ALA A 3 -17.97 2.11 -22.25
CA ALA A 3 -17.47 2.41 -20.91
C ALA A 3 -16.33 3.43 -21.06
N ARG A 4 -16.44 4.59 -20.41
CA ARG A 4 -15.35 5.58 -20.37
C ARG A 4 -14.20 4.97 -19.57
N VAL A 5 -13.32 4.26 -20.26
CA VAL A 5 -12.14 3.62 -19.67
C VAL A 5 -11.12 4.67 -19.22
N TRP A 6 -10.97 5.74 -20.01
CA TRP A 6 -10.02 6.82 -19.77
C TRP A 6 -10.70 8.00 -19.07
N THR A 7 -10.82 7.91 -17.76
CA THR A 7 -11.22 9.03 -16.90
C THR A 7 -10.01 9.56 -16.14
N ILE A 8 -10.06 10.82 -15.69
CA ILE A 8 -8.97 11.42 -14.92
C ILE A 8 -8.59 10.53 -13.71
N PRO A 9 -9.55 10.05 -12.86
CA PRO A 9 -9.21 9.12 -11.79
C PRO A 9 -8.49 7.86 -12.27
N ASN A 10 -8.97 7.21 -13.33
CA ASN A 10 -8.32 5.99 -13.84
C ASN A 10 -6.88 6.24 -14.32
N MET A 11 -6.63 7.39 -14.96
CA MET A 11 -5.26 7.76 -15.37
C MET A 11 -4.34 7.95 -14.18
N LEU A 12 -4.83 8.55 -13.10
CA LEU A 12 -4.07 8.72 -11.86
C LEU A 12 -3.77 7.37 -11.21
N THR A 13 -4.74 6.46 -11.19
CA THR A 13 -4.54 5.08 -10.67
C THR A 13 -3.51 4.31 -11.50
N VAL A 14 -3.56 4.40 -12.84
CA VAL A 14 -2.54 3.80 -13.73
C VAL A 14 -1.17 4.42 -13.45
N GLY A 15 -1.10 5.74 -13.28
CA GLY A 15 0.14 6.44 -12.90
C GLY A 15 0.75 5.90 -11.60
N ARG A 16 -0.06 5.60 -10.59
CA ARG A 16 0.41 4.95 -9.34
C ARG A 16 0.95 3.53 -9.56
N ILE A 17 0.29 2.74 -10.39
CA ILE A 17 0.80 1.39 -10.73
C ILE A 17 2.16 1.49 -11.41
N LEU A 18 2.36 2.47 -12.30
CA LEU A 18 3.65 2.70 -12.95
C LEU A 18 4.69 3.31 -12.00
N ALA A 19 4.27 4.11 -11.02
CA ALA A 19 5.18 4.69 -10.04
C ALA A 19 5.90 3.61 -9.19
N ALA A 20 5.24 2.47 -8.91
CA ALA A 20 5.85 1.39 -8.14
C ALA A 20 7.14 0.83 -8.80
N PRO A 21 7.14 0.37 -10.07
CA PRO A 21 8.40 -0.04 -10.72
C PRO A 21 9.36 1.13 -10.97
N MET A 22 8.87 2.36 -11.14
CA MET A 22 9.75 3.54 -11.26
C MET A 22 10.55 3.80 -9.99
N LEU A 23 9.99 3.55 -8.80
CA LEU A 23 10.73 3.61 -7.54
C LEU A 23 11.94 2.67 -7.56
N LEU A 24 11.76 1.43 -7.99
CA LEU A 24 12.87 0.48 -8.15
C LEU A 24 13.89 0.99 -9.18
N ALA A 25 13.42 1.47 -10.34
CA ALA A 25 14.28 1.95 -11.41
C ALA A 25 15.19 3.12 -10.95
N LEU A 26 14.71 4.01 -10.09
CA LEU A 26 15.54 5.09 -9.53
C LEU A 26 16.77 4.53 -8.81
N PHE A 27 16.63 3.48 -8.00
CA PHE A 27 17.74 2.87 -7.26
C PHE A 27 18.62 1.94 -8.11
N LEU A 28 18.14 1.49 -9.27
CA LEU A 28 18.94 0.73 -10.22
C LEU A 28 19.79 1.63 -11.13
N LEU A 29 19.32 2.85 -11.40
CA LEU A 29 19.95 3.77 -12.36
C LEU A 29 20.81 4.84 -11.68
N PHE A 30 20.55 5.16 -10.42
CA PHE A 30 21.23 6.22 -9.67
C PHE A 30 21.78 5.70 -8.34
N GLU A 31 22.79 6.39 -7.81
CA GLU A 31 23.29 6.12 -6.46
C GLU A 31 22.19 6.38 -5.40
N ARG A 32 22.25 5.66 -4.29
CA ARG A 32 21.24 5.74 -3.21
C ARG A 32 20.98 7.15 -2.74
N SER A 33 22.03 7.95 -2.55
CA SER A 33 21.94 9.35 -2.11
C SER A 33 21.22 10.26 -3.10
N THR A 34 21.36 9.98 -4.39
CA THR A 34 20.68 10.72 -5.45
C THR A 34 19.26 10.21 -5.66
N ALA A 35 19.06 8.89 -5.63
CA ALA A 35 17.75 8.27 -5.84
C ALA A 35 16.76 8.57 -4.71
N ALA A 36 17.20 8.60 -3.45
CA ALA A 36 16.34 8.70 -2.27
C ALA A 36 15.39 9.91 -2.27
N PRO A 37 15.82 11.16 -2.52
CA PRO A 37 14.91 12.31 -2.53
C PRO A 37 13.87 12.21 -3.67
N PHE A 38 14.24 11.69 -4.84
CA PHE A 38 13.31 11.50 -5.96
C PHE A 38 12.32 10.37 -5.67
N ALA A 39 12.77 9.29 -5.05
CA ALA A 39 11.91 8.18 -4.63
C ALA A 39 10.90 8.64 -3.56
N LEU A 40 11.34 9.40 -2.57
CA LEU A 40 10.45 9.99 -1.58
C LEU A 40 9.42 10.93 -2.23
N ALA A 41 9.84 11.81 -3.12
CA ALA A 41 8.95 12.73 -3.83
C ALA A 41 7.93 11.95 -4.67
N LEU A 42 8.38 10.95 -5.45
CA LEU A 42 7.50 10.10 -6.25
C LEU A 42 6.48 9.34 -5.39
N PHE A 43 6.92 8.78 -4.25
CA PHE A 43 6.04 8.09 -3.32
C PHE A 43 4.99 9.04 -2.72
N VAL A 44 5.40 10.21 -2.25
CA VAL A 44 4.49 11.21 -1.67
C VAL A 44 3.47 11.69 -2.71
N VAL A 45 3.91 11.99 -3.93
CA VAL A 45 3.01 12.38 -5.03
C VAL A 45 2.01 11.26 -5.32
N ALA A 46 2.46 10.02 -5.41
CA ALA A 46 1.59 8.87 -5.66
C ALA A 46 0.55 8.67 -4.53
N ALA A 47 0.97 8.81 -3.26
CA ALA A 47 0.08 8.70 -2.10
C ALA A 47 -0.96 9.85 -2.04
N LEU A 48 -0.55 11.08 -2.36
CA LEU A 48 -1.46 12.23 -2.43
C LEU A 48 -2.44 12.09 -3.60
N THR A 49 -1.98 11.58 -4.72
CA THR A 49 -2.79 11.35 -5.91
C THR A 49 -3.94 10.38 -5.63
N ASP A 50 -3.72 9.35 -4.83
CA ASP A 50 -4.75 8.41 -4.37
C ASP A 50 -5.87 9.10 -3.58
N PHE A 51 -5.51 10.03 -2.71
CA PHE A 51 -6.49 10.80 -1.96
C PHE A 51 -7.31 11.70 -2.89
N VAL A 52 -6.64 12.34 -3.87
CA VAL A 52 -7.25 13.29 -4.80
C VAL A 52 -8.17 12.58 -5.80
N ASP A 53 -7.76 11.45 -6.38
CA ASP A 53 -8.58 10.73 -7.36
C ASP A 53 -9.85 10.17 -6.72
N GLY A 54 -9.77 9.61 -5.51
CA GLY A 54 -10.92 9.17 -4.74
C GLY A 54 -11.88 10.32 -4.38
N TRP A 55 -11.35 11.53 -4.11
CA TRP A 55 -12.16 12.70 -3.86
C TRP A 55 -12.84 13.19 -5.14
N ILE A 56 -12.12 13.29 -6.27
CA ILE A 56 -12.65 13.69 -7.58
C ILE A 56 -13.74 12.72 -8.02
N ALA A 57 -13.48 11.40 -7.96
CA ALA A 57 -14.42 10.37 -8.36
C ALA A 57 -15.77 10.50 -7.62
N ARG A 58 -15.73 10.75 -6.30
CA ARG A 58 -16.93 10.94 -5.47
C ARG A 58 -17.62 12.29 -5.74
N ARG A 59 -16.84 13.37 -5.93
CA ARG A 59 -17.39 14.73 -6.07
C ARG A 59 -18.08 14.95 -7.42
N PHE A 60 -17.57 14.32 -8.48
CA PHE A 60 -18.00 14.52 -9.86
C PHE A 60 -18.70 13.30 -10.46
N ASP A 61 -19.01 12.28 -9.65
CA ASP A 61 -19.65 11.02 -10.11
C ASP A 61 -18.93 10.38 -11.30
N MET A 62 -17.59 10.42 -11.29
CA MET A 62 -16.74 9.89 -12.35
C MET A 62 -16.26 8.45 -12.08
N GLY A 63 -16.91 7.74 -11.17
CA GLY A 63 -16.59 6.37 -10.83
C GLY A 63 -16.77 5.41 -12.01
N SER A 64 -15.72 4.68 -12.38
CA SER A 64 -15.75 3.68 -13.45
C SER A 64 -15.62 2.26 -12.91
N ALA A 65 -16.06 1.25 -13.68
CA ALA A 65 -15.83 -0.16 -13.32
C ALA A 65 -14.34 -0.50 -13.31
N VAL A 66 -13.58 0.07 -14.25
CA VAL A 66 -12.12 -0.12 -14.36
C VAL A 66 -11.40 0.50 -13.16
N GLY A 67 -11.75 1.72 -12.74
CA GLY A 67 -11.18 2.35 -11.54
C GLY A 67 -11.42 1.51 -10.30
N ARG A 68 -12.66 1.07 -10.05
CA ARG A 68 -12.98 0.21 -8.90
C ARG A 68 -12.18 -1.11 -8.86
N MET A 69 -11.74 -1.62 -10.01
CA MET A 69 -10.86 -2.78 -10.12
C MET A 69 -9.39 -2.40 -9.88
N LEU A 70 -8.93 -1.31 -10.48
CA LEU A 70 -7.51 -0.92 -10.44
C LEU A 70 -7.08 -0.29 -9.11
N ASP A 71 -7.95 0.48 -8.44
CA ASP A 71 -7.60 1.18 -7.18
C ASP A 71 -7.06 0.23 -6.10
N PRO A 72 -7.76 -0.89 -5.76
CA PRO A 72 -7.23 -1.82 -4.76
C PRO A 72 -5.91 -2.50 -5.17
N ILE A 73 -5.64 -2.62 -6.48
CA ILE A 73 -4.40 -3.19 -7.00
C ILE A 73 -3.27 -2.18 -6.85
N ALA A 74 -3.50 -0.92 -7.25
CA ALA A 74 -2.52 0.16 -7.17
C ALA A 74 -2.03 0.39 -5.74
N ASP A 75 -2.97 0.47 -4.79
CA ASP A 75 -2.66 0.70 -3.37
C ASP A 75 -1.74 -0.38 -2.79
N LYS A 76 -2.07 -1.64 -3.06
CA LYS A 76 -1.29 -2.77 -2.56
C LYS A 76 0.06 -2.89 -3.26
N ALA A 77 0.08 -2.73 -4.59
CA ALA A 77 1.32 -2.79 -5.36
C ALA A 77 2.33 -1.76 -4.86
N MET A 78 1.90 -0.51 -4.63
CA MET A 78 2.76 0.56 -4.14
C MET A 78 3.37 0.21 -2.77
N VAL A 79 2.55 -0.20 -1.79
CA VAL A 79 3.04 -0.53 -0.44
C VAL A 79 3.97 -1.73 -0.48
N ILE A 80 3.60 -2.82 -1.17
CA ILE A 80 4.39 -4.06 -1.22
C ILE A 80 5.74 -3.79 -1.91
N VAL A 81 5.75 -3.11 -3.05
CA VAL A 81 6.99 -2.80 -3.78
C VAL A 81 7.90 -1.90 -2.93
N CYS A 82 7.35 -0.88 -2.26
CA CYS A 82 8.15 -0.04 -1.35
C CYS A 82 8.75 -0.84 -0.19
N LEU A 83 7.99 -1.73 0.44
CA LEU A 83 8.51 -2.57 1.53
C LEU A 83 9.61 -3.52 1.04
N MET A 84 9.43 -4.16 -0.13
CA MET A 84 10.47 -5.00 -0.74
C MET A 84 11.73 -4.19 -1.07
N LEU A 85 11.56 -3.01 -1.64
CA LEU A 85 12.66 -2.09 -1.95
C LEU A 85 13.41 -1.66 -0.68
N LEU A 86 12.69 -1.25 0.37
CA LEU A 86 13.29 -0.87 1.65
C LEU A 86 14.07 -2.05 2.28
N MET A 87 13.52 -3.27 2.24
CA MET A 87 14.25 -4.46 2.71
C MET A 87 15.55 -4.67 1.92
N ALA A 88 15.52 -4.55 0.60
CA ALA A 88 16.70 -4.69 -0.25
C ALA A 88 17.75 -3.60 0.01
N LEU A 89 17.31 -2.35 0.24
CA LEU A 89 18.20 -1.23 0.52
C LEU A 89 18.86 -1.30 1.92
N HIS A 90 18.25 -1.99 2.88
CA HIS A 90 18.77 -2.13 4.24
C HIS A 90 19.43 -3.51 4.50
N ALA A 91 19.44 -4.41 3.50
CA ALA A 91 20.10 -5.70 3.59
C ALA A 91 21.62 -5.54 3.48
N ASP A 92 22.32 -5.44 4.66
CA ASP A 92 23.78 -5.37 4.72
C ASP A 92 24.28 -5.74 6.14
N PRO A 93 24.97 -6.85 6.36
CA PRO A 93 25.13 -8.04 5.51
C PRO A 93 23.92 -9.00 5.54
N ALA A 94 22.92 -8.72 6.39
CA ALA A 94 21.72 -9.55 6.56
C ALA A 94 20.46 -8.68 6.53
N LEU A 95 19.33 -9.35 6.30
CA LEU A 95 18.03 -8.65 6.37
C LEU A 95 17.76 -8.16 7.80
N PRO A 96 17.48 -6.87 8.01
CA PRO A 96 17.13 -6.34 9.31
C PRO A 96 15.75 -6.88 9.73
N TRP A 97 15.71 -7.71 10.78
CA TRP A 97 14.47 -8.36 11.22
C TRP A 97 13.38 -7.38 11.65
N GLU A 98 13.78 -6.23 12.21
CA GLU A 98 12.88 -5.16 12.66
C GLU A 98 12.09 -4.50 11.51
N LEU A 99 12.63 -4.55 10.29
CA LEU A 99 11.98 -4.10 9.06
C LEU A 99 11.30 -5.27 8.34
N SER A 100 12.00 -6.40 8.21
CA SER A 100 11.56 -7.53 7.38
C SER A 100 10.32 -8.21 7.94
N LEU A 101 10.27 -8.43 9.26
CA LEU A 101 9.14 -9.13 9.87
C LEU A 101 7.82 -8.37 9.72
N PRO A 102 7.69 -7.09 10.09
CA PRO A 102 6.46 -6.35 9.88
C PRO A 102 6.11 -6.18 8.40
N ALA A 103 7.11 -6.02 7.51
CA ALA A 103 6.89 -5.93 6.06
C ALA A 103 6.25 -7.21 5.50
N VAL A 104 6.79 -8.38 5.85
CA VAL A 104 6.25 -9.69 5.44
C VAL A 104 4.84 -9.91 5.99
N LEU A 105 4.60 -9.59 7.27
CA LEU A 105 3.28 -9.72 7.88
C LEU A 105 2.24 -8.84 7.20
N ILE A 106 2.60 -7.60 6.86
CA ILE A 106 1.74 -6.69 6.10
C ILE A 106 1.44 -7.26 4.72
N ALA A 107 2.47 -7.66 3.96
CA ALA A 107 2.33 -8.18 2.61
C ALA A 107 1.46 -9.45 2.58
N LEU A 108 1.75 -10.41 3.47
CA LEU A 108 0.98 -11.66 3.59
C LEU A 108 -0.50 -11.37 3.86
N ARG A 109 -0.78 -10.49 4.82
CA ARG A 109 -2.16 -10.14 5.14
C ARG A 109 -2.87 -9.44 3.98
N GLU A 110 -2.19 -8.54 3.25
CA GLU A 110 -2.79 -7.86 2.09
C GLU A 110 -3.19 -8.87 1.01
N VAL A 111 -2.37 -9.89 0.76
CA VAL A 111 -2.68 -10.97 -0.19
C VAL A 111 -3.84 -11.82 0.32
N LEU A 112 -3.80 -12.30 1.56
CA LEU A 112 -4.83 -13.17 2.14
C LEU A 112 -6.22 -12.50 2.15
N VAL A 113 -6.30 -11.25 2.62
CA VAL A 113 -7.57 -10.53 2.66
C VAL A 113 -8.09 -10.20 1.27
N SER A 114 -7.19 -9.99 0.29
CA SER A 114 -7.59 -9.76 -1.10
C SER A 114 -8.20 -11.00 -1.72
N GLY A 115 -7.55 -12.15 -1.57
CA GLY A 115 -8.07 -13.43 -2.05
C GLY A 115 -9.42 -13.77 -1.41
N LEU A 116 -9.54 -13.58 -0.08
CA LEU A 116 -10.81 -13.81 0.60
C LEU A 116 -11.91 -12.84 0.11
N ARG A 117 -11.58 -11.58 -0.14
CA ARG A 117 -12.55 -10.59 -0.68
C ARG A 117 -13.00 -10.97 -2.07
N GLU A 118 -12.10 -11.43 -2.93
CA GLU A 118 -12.41 -11.90 -4.28
C GLU A 118 -13.31 -13.14 -4.24
N PHE A 119 -12.99 -14.11 -3.38
CA PHE A 119 -13.79 -15.31 -3.18
C PHE A 119 -15.21 -15.01 -2.68
N LEU A 120 -15.37 -14.08 -1.75
CA LEU A 120 -16.67 -13.68 -1.20
C LEU A 120 -17.50 -12.83 -2.19
N GLY A 121 -16.89 -12.26 -3.21
CA GLY A 121 -17.58 -11.48 -4.26
C GLY A 121 -18.40 -10.31 -3.72
N ALA A 122 -19.73 -10.34 -3.94
CA ALA A 122 -20.64 -9.25 -3.60
C ALA A 122 -20.90 -9.05 -2.09
N VAL A 123 -20.36 -9.92 -1.22
CA VAL A 123 -20.58 -9.82 0.23
C VAL A 123 -19.86 -8.60 0.79
N LYS A 124 -20.61 -7.58 1.18
CA LYS A 124 -20.09 -6.38 1.81
C LYS A 124 -19.86 -6.64 3.30
N LEU A 125 -18.68 -7.13 3.65
CA LEU A 125 -18.27 -7.12 5.06
C LEU A 125 -17.93 -5.68 5.48
N SER A 126 -18.46 -5.26 6.63
CA SER A 126 -18.25 -3.89 7.16
C SER A 126 -16.76 -3.61 7.36
N VAL A 127 -16.27 -2.55 6.74
CA VAL A 127 -14.89 -2.07 6.93
C VAL A 127 -14.84 -1.30 8.26
N THR A 128 -14.04 -1.79 9.20
CA THR A 128 -13.84 -1.14 10.49
C THR A 128 -13.03 0.15 10.36
N GLN A 129 -13.14 1.09 11.31
CA GLN A 129 -12.29 2.29 11.36
C GLN A 129 -10.79 1.92 11.44
N LEU A 130 -10.47 0.80 12.09
CA LEU A 130 -9.10 0.24 12.14
C LEU A 130 -8.50 0.03 10.75
N ALA A 131 -9.32 -0.34 9.76
CA ALA A 131 -8.83 -0.54 8.39
C ALA A 131 -8.41 0.77 7.70
N LYS A 132 -8.95 1.91 8.10
CA LYS A 132 -8.50 3.23 7.60
C LYS A 132 -7.18 3.64 8.24
N TRP A 133 -7.07 3.51 9.56
CA TRP A 133 -5.87 3.84 10.31
C TRP A 133 -4.66 3.00 9.90
N LYS A 134 -4.86 1.70 9.61
CA LYS A 134 -3.75 0.85 9.16
C LYS A 134 -3.10 1.37 7.87
N THR A 135 -3.91 1.78 6.86
CA THR A 135 -3.39 2.24 5.57
C THR A 135 -2.63 3.55 5.73
N THR A 136 -3.17 4.49 6.50
CA THR A 136 -2.46 5.74 6.81
C THR A 136 -1.15 5.46 7.53
N ALA A 137 -1.16 4.60 8.56
CA ALA A 137 0.05 4.23 9.28
C ALA A 137 1.10 3.57 8.37
N GLN A 138 0.69 2.67 7.46
CA GLN A 138 1.58 2.06 6.47
C GLN A 138 2.22 3.09 5.54
N LEU A 139 1.41 3.99 4.96
CA LEU A 139 1.91 5.02 4.04
C LEU A 139 2.88 5.96 4.75
N VAL A 140 2.56 6.42 5.96
CA VAL A 140 3.44 7.31 6.73
C VAL A 140 4.72 6.57 7.14
N ALA A 141 4.64 5.30 7.57
CA ALA A 141 5.82 4.50 7.92
C ALA A 141 6.77 4.34 6.72
N VAL A 142 6.23 3.97 5.55
CA VAL A 142 7.02 3.85 4.31
C VAL A 142 7.64 5.20 3.92
N GLY A 143 6.88 6.28 3.99
CA GLY A 143 7.39 7.63 3.73
C GLY A 143 8.54 8.02 4.66
N LEU A 144 8.43 7.74 5.96
CA LEU A 144 9.50 7.99 6.94
C LEU A 144 10.73 7.13 6.67
N LEU A 145 10.56 5.86 6.28
CA LEU A 145 11.68 4.96 5.96
C LEU A 145 12.40 5.39 4.66
N LEU A 146 11.67 5.85 3.65
CA LEU A 146 12.27 6.46 2.46
C LEU A 146 12.98 7.78 2.81
N ALA A 147 12.39 8.60 3.67
CA ALA A 147 12.99 9.84 4.14
C ALA A 147 14.25 9.59 4.99
N ALA A 148 14.35 8.44 5.65
CA ALA A 148 15.52 8.05 6.43
C ALA A 148 16.72 7.65 5.58
N LEU A 149 16.56 7.40 4.28
CA LEU A 149 17.66 7.02 3.40
C LEU A 149 18.68 8.16 3.24
N PRO A 150 19.98 7.82 3.03
CA PRO A 150 21.02 8.82 2.71
C PRO A 150 20.65 9.65 1.49
N GLY A 151 20.86 10.95 1.57
CA GLY A 151 20.51 11.90 0.50
C GLY A 151 19.12 12.51 0.60
N ALA A 152 18.19 11.90 1.39
CA ALA A 152 16.92 12.51 1.75
C ALA A 152 17.06 13.31 3.06
N PHE A 153 16.28 12.99 4.11
CA PHE A 153 16.38 13.69 5.41
C PHE A 153 17.36 13.03 6.39
N GLY A 154 17.77 11.80 6.14
CA GLY A 154 18.80 11.09 6.88
C GLY A 154 18.30 10.15 7.97
N PRO A 155 19.21 9.35 8.57
CA PRO A 155 18.90 8.16 9.35
C PRO A 155 18.17 8.42 10.67
N ALA A 156 18.09 9.65 11.15
CA ALA A 156 17.38 10.01 12.38
C ALA A 156 15.86 9.65 12.32
N LEU A 157 15.29 9.56 11.14
CA LEU A 157 13.88 9.19 10.93
C LEU A 157 13.64 7.68 10.93
N TYR A 158 14.69 6.84 10.82
CA TYR A 158 14.55 5.38 10.73
C TYR A 158 13.83 4.76 11.93
N PRO A 159 14.18 5.06 13.20
CA PRO A 159 13.48 4.49 14.35
C PRO A 159 11.99 4.84 14.39
N LEU A 160 11.62 6.06 13.98
CA LEU A 160 10.22 6.48 13.89
C LEU A 160 9.48 5.70 12.80
N GLY A 161 10.11 5.52 11.63
CA GLY A 161 9.57 4.73 10.54
C GLY A 161 9.34 3.27 10.94
N ILE A 162 10.31 2.64 11.60
CA ILE A 162 10.21 1.26 12.13
C ILE A 162 9.10 1.17 13.18
N GLY A 163 9.06 2.06 14.17
CA GLY A 163 8.01 2.05 15.20
C GLY A 163 6.61 2.13 14.60
N LEU A 164 6.42 3.03 13.65
CA LEU A 164 5.13 3.18 12.97
C LEU A 164 4.80 1.98 12.06
N LEU A 165 5.81 1.36 11.44
CA LEU A 165 5.63 0.14 10.63
C LEU A 165 5.15 -1.03 11.49
N TRP A 166 5.67 -1.19 12.71
CA TRP A 166 5.19 -2.19 13.67
C TRP A 166 3.76 -1.92 14.12
N ILE A 167 3.41 -0.67 14.41
CA ILE A 167 2.02 -0.27 14.70
C ILE A 167 1.12 -0.63 13.52
N ALA A 168 1.53 -0.30 12.30
CA ALA A 168 0.79 -0.63 11.09
C ALA A 168 0.64 -2.15 10.90
N ALA A 169 1.66 -2.96 11.20
CA ALA A 169 1.59 -4.41 11.13
C ALA A 169 0.57 -4.98 12.13
N VAL A 170 0.58 -4.52 13.39
CA VAL A 170 -0.38 -4.94 14.41
C VAL A 170 -1.82 -4.58 13.99
N LEU A 171 -2.07 -3.33 13.57
CA LEU A 171 -3.39 -2.90 13.09
C LEU A 171 -3.85 -3.71 11.88
N THR A 172 -2.91 -4.04 11.00
CA THR A 172 -3.15 -4.84 9.80
C THR A 172 -3.56 -6.27 10.15
N LEU A 173 -2.88 -6.91 11.08
CA LEU A 173 -3.22 -8.25 11.55
C LEU A 173 -4.57 -8.29 12.28
N LEU A 174 -4.82 -7.35 13.19
CA LEU A 174 -6.09 -7.27 13.92
C LEU A 174 -7.27 -7.08 12.96
N SER A 175 -7.15 -6.15 12.01
CA SER A 175 -8.20 -5.92 11.01
C SER A 175 -8.37 -7.09 10.04
N GLY A 176 -7.27 -7.80 9.74
CA GLY A 176 -7.28 -8.99 8.90
C GLY A 176 -7.96 -10.17 9.57
N TRP A 177 -7.67 -10.40 10.85
CA TRP A 177 -8.30 -11.44 11.64
C TRP A 177 -9.82 -11.26 11.74
N ASP A 178 -10.29 -10.04 12.04
CA ASP A 178 -11.73 -9.75 12.09
C ASP A 178 -12.40 -10.03 10.73
N TYR A 179 -11.74 -9.63 9.64
CA TYR A 179 -12.24 -9.87 8.29
C TYR A 179 -12.29 -11.36 7.95
N PHE A 180 -11.23 -12.10 8.28
CA PHE A 180 -11.12 -13.53 8.04
C PHE A 180 -12.17 -14.32 8.82
N ARG A 181 -12.35 -14.03 10.11
CA ARG A 181 -13.36 -14.64 10.97
C ARG A 181 -14.78 -14.45 10.40
N LYS A 182 -15.13 -13.24 9.98
CA LYS A 182 -16.42 -12.93 9.38
C LYS A 182 -16.61 -13.64 8.03
N GLY A 183 -15.56 -13.72 7.23
CA GLY A 183 -15.58 -14.42 5.95
C GLY A 183 -15.82 -15.91 6.10
N VAL A 184 -15.09 -16.58 6.98
CA VAL A 184 -15.27 -18.01 7.26
C VAL A 184 -16.66 -18.31 7.82
N ALA A 185 -17.16 -17.50 8.76
CA ALA A 185 -18.51 -17.66 9.29
C ALA A 185 -19.58 -17.54 8.19
N HIS A 186 -19.38 -16.64 7.23
CA HIS A 186 -20.31 -16.49 6.09
C HIS A 186 -20.26 -17.69 5.13
N ILE A 187 -19.08 -18.29 4.91
CA ILE A 187 -18.95 -19.49 4.08
C ILE A 187 -19.64 -20.67 4.75
N ALA A 188 -19.38 -20.92 6.04
CA ALA A 188 -19.98 -22.00 6.80
C ALA A 188 -21.52 -21.94 6.78
N ALA A 189 -22.10 -20.74 6.94
CA ALA A 189 -23.56 -20.55 6.89
C ALA A 189 -24.20 -20.74 5.49
N ARG A 190 -23.39 -20.98 4.45
CA ARG A 190 -23.88 -21.27 3.09
C ARG A 190 -23.83 -22.77 2.75
N GLU A 191 -23.09 -23.53 3.53
CA GLU A 191 -22.95 -24.97 3.36
C GLU A 191 -23.98 -25.75 4.20
N GLU A 192 -24.69 -25.08 5.12
CA GLU A 192 -25.87 -25.59 5.85
C GLU A 192 -27.17 -25.27 5.09
#